data_9290e251456fc9647c1a2878962bcfa8
#
_entry.id   9290e251456fc9647c1a2878962bcfa8
#
_cell.length_a   1.000
_cell.length_b   1.000
_cell.length_c   1.000
_cell.angle_alpha   90.00
_cell.angle_beta   90.00
_cell.angle_gamma   90.00
#
_symmetry.space_group_name_H-M   'P 1'
#
loop_
_entity.id
_entity.type
_entity.pdbx_description
1 polymer ?
#
loop_
_entity_poly.entity_id
_entity_poly.type
_entity_poly.pdbx_seq_one_letter_code
_entity_poly.pdbx_strand_id
1 'polypeptide(L)'
;MAKTIRMTVAQAIVKFLDNQYVSMDGEETKFVEGFFTIFGHGIAVGLGEALDTNPGNLRVLQGRNEQGMCHVATAYAKQNGRKKIIPCASSVGPGAANMVTACATATVNNIPLLVFPADTFASRQPDPVLQQLEQSNSLSTTTNDAFKPVCKYWDRVTRPEHIMTALINAMRVLTDPAETGACCIGLCQDVEGESFDFPEYFFEKRVHRITRPVAVEEEIEDIANVIANAKK
;
A
#
# COMPACT_ATOMS: atom_id res chain seq x y z
N MET A 1 -0.34 5.94 31.18
CA MET A 1 -0.49 5.00 30.04
C MET A 1 -0.91 5.79 28.82
N ALA A 2 -0.39 5.48 27.64
CA ALA A 2 -0.87 6.10 26.41
C ALA A 2 -2.36 5.79 26.24
N LYS A 3 -3.14 6.74 25.75
CA LYS A 3 -4.54 6.54 25.40
C LYS A 3 -4.65 5.57 24.22
N THR A 4 -5.57 4.62 24.28
CA THR A 4 -5.77 3.62 23.21
C THR A 4 -7.21 3.65 22.71
N ILE A 5 -7.38 3.24 21.45
CA ILE A 5 -8.70 3.06 20.82
C ILE A 5 -8.79 1.60 20.40
N ARG A 6 -9.84 0.90 20.84
CA ARG A 6 -10.13 -0.46 20.43
C ARG A 6 -10.85 -0.46 19.09
N MET A 7 -10.27 -1.13 18.11
CA MET A 7 -10.85 -1.31 16.78
C MET A 7 -10.24 -2.52 16.08
N THR A 8 -10.85 -2.96 14.97
CA THR A 8 -10.27 -4.04 14.16
C THR A 8 -9.04 -3.57 13.39
N VAL A 9 -8.21 -4.51 12.95
CA VAL A 9 -7.05 -4.21 12.08
C VAL A 9 -7.49 -3.48 10.81
N ALA A 10 -8.59 -3.92 10.20
CA ALA A 10 -9.15 -3.28 9.01
C ALA A 10 -9.57 -1.82 9.25
N GLN A 11 -10.27 -1.56 10.36
CA GLN A 11 -10.63 -0.19 10.75
C GLN A 11 -9.39 0.67 11.04
N ALA A 12 -8.36 0.08 11.64
CA ALA A 12 -7.09 0.78 11.87
C ALA A 12 -6.37 1.16 10.58
N ILE A 13 -6.38 0.27 9.55
CA ILE A 13 -5.84 0.57 8.22
C ILE A 13 -6.55 1.78 7.62
N VAL A 14 -7.88 1.76 7.56
CA VAL A 14 -8.68 2.85 6.98
C VAL A 14 -8.41 4.17 7.68
N LYS A 15 -8.49 4.17 9.02
CA LYS A 15 -8.26 5.38 9.82
C LYS A 15 -6.84 5.93 9.70
N PHE A 16 -5.83 5.06 9.66
CA PHE A 16 -4.44 5.48 9.47
C PHE A 16 -4.23 6.12 8.10
N LEU A 17 -4.72 5.47 7.03
CA LEU A 17 -4.53 5.95 5.66
C LEU A 17 -5.27 7.26 5.37
N ASP A 18 -6.43 7.48 5.97
CA ASP A 18 -7.19 8.73 5.85
C ASP A 18 -6.41 9.95 6.38
N ASN A 19 -5.45 9.73 7.27
CA ASN A 19 -4.66 10.78 7.93
C ASN A 19 -3.23 10.94 7.37
N GLN A 20 -2.94 10.42 6.16
CA GLN A 20 -1.64 10.56 5.52
C GLN A 20 -1.60 11.70 4.51
N TYR A 21 -0.62 12.58 4.66
CA TYR A 21 -0.39 13.74 3.82
C TYR A 21 1.07 13.78 3.37
N VAL A 22 1.34 14.46 2.26
CA VAL A 22 2.69 14.80 1.80
C VAL A 22 2.84 16.31 1.72
N SER A 23 4.04 16.80 1.98
CA SER A 23 4.41 18.20 1.72
C SER A 23 5.58 18.24 0.75
N MET A 24 5.41 18.96 -0.36
CA MET A 24 6.41 19.13 -1.40
C MET A 24 6.39 20.57 -1.89
N ASP A 25 7.53 21.21 -1.96
CA ASP A 25 7.69 22.61 -2.40
C ASP A 25 6.80 23.60 -1.59
N GLY A 26 6.52 23.30 -0.32
CA GLY A 26 5.69 24.13 0.56
C GLY A 26 4.18 23.88 0.43
N GLU A 27 3.74 23.04 -0.50
CA GLU A 27 2.34 22.65 -0.66
C GLU A 27 2.06 21.34 0.10
N GLU A 28 1.04 21.34 0.94
CA GLU A 28 0.54 20.15 1.60
C GLU A 28 -0.63 19.54 0.82
N THR A 29 -0.55 18.24 0.56
CA THR A 29 -1.56 17.51 -0.20
C THR A 29 -1.95 16.23 0.55
N LYS A 30 -3.25 15.89 0.58
CA LYS A 30 -3.70 14.59 1.07
C LYS A 30 -3.10 13.49 0.18
N PHE A 31 -2.38 12.54 0.79
CA PHE A 31 -1.65 11.52 0.04
C PHE A 31 -2.54 10.36 -0.39
N VAL A 32 -3.43 9.89 0.48
CA VAL A 32 -4.33 8.77 0.18
C VAL A 32 -5.72 9.31 -0.10
N GLU A 33 -6.18 9.21 -1.35
CA GLU A 33 -7.44 9.79 -1.82
C GLU A 33 -8.63 8.82 -1.77
N GLY A 34 -8.36 7.53 -1.70
CA GLY A 34 -9.41 6.53 -1.72
C GLY A 34 -8.86 5.11 -1.67
N PHE A 35 -9.70 4.15 -1.95
CA PHE A 35 -9.37 2.73 -2.02
C PHE A 35 -10.00 2.10 -3.26
N PHE A 36 -9.23 1.43 -4.08
CA PHE A 36 -9.74 0.48 -5.07
C PHE A 36 -9.89 -0.89 -4.43
N THR A 37 -11.06 -1.50 -4.62
CA THR A 37 -11.38 -2.81 -4.04
C THR A 37 -12.00 -3.73 -5.06
N ILE A 38 -11.64 -5.01 -4.98
CA ILE A 38 -12.42 -6.11 -5.55
C ILE A 38 -12.68 -7.06 -4.40
N PHE A 39 -13.91 -7.05 -3.93
CA PHE A 39 -14.30 -7.86 -2.79
C PHE A 39 -14.42 -9.33 -3.15
N GLY A 40 -13.93 -10.16 -2.27
CA GLY A 40 -14.13 -11.58 -2.22
C GLY A 40 -14.06 -12.01 -0.76
N HIS A 41 -14.32 -13.27 -0.47
CA HIS A 41 -14.41 -13.79 0.90
C HIS A 41 -13.16 -13.49 1.77
N GLY A 42 -11.99 -13.30 1.16
CA GLY A 42 -10.75 -13.05 1.87
C GLY A 42 -10.56 -11.64 2.37
N ILE A 43 -11.39 -10.68 1.95
CA ILE A 43 -11.22 -9.26 2.31
C ILE A 43 -12.55 -8.56 2.66
N ALA A 44 -13.70 -9.18 2.34
CA ALA A 44 -14.99 -8.51 2.43
C ALA A 44 -15.44 -8.24 3.87
N VAL A 45 -15.24 -9.20 4.77
CA VAL A 45 -15.70 -9.10 6.18
C VAL A 45 -14.73 -8.35 7.10
N GLY A 46 -13.56 -8.00 6.61
CA GLY A 46 -12.58 -7.17 7.31
C GLY A 46 -12.50 -5.79 6.69
N LEU A 47 -11.62 -5.62 5.71
CA LEU A 47 -11.38 -4.32 5.07
C LEU A 47 -12.61 -3.81 4.30
N GLY A 48 -13.40 -4.71 3.69
CA GLY A 48 -14.63 -4.35 3.00
C GLY A 48 -15.65 -3.74 3.95
N GLU A 49 -15.92 -4.37 5.10
CA GLU A 49 -16.80 -3.83 6.12
C GLU A 49 -16.32 -2.48 6.67
N ALA A 50 -15.01 -2.36 6.94
CA ALA A 50 -14.45 -1.11 7.46
C ALA A 50 -14.62 0.06 6.46
N LEU A 51 -14.45 -0.20 5.17
CA LEU A 51 -14.63 0.79 4.11
C LEU A 51 -16.12 1.13 3.86
N ASP A 52 -17.04 0.19 4.07
CA ASP A 52 -18.48 0.42 3.93
C ASP A 52 -19.04 1.21 5.11
N THR A 53 -18.61 0.85 6.33
CA THR A 53 -19.18 1.44 7.55
C THR A 53 -18.58 2.77 7.94
N ASN A 54 -17.28 2.97 7.73
CA ASN A 54 -16.59 4.21 8.12
C ASN A 54 -15.31 4.46 7.29
N PRO A 55 -15.45 4.83 5.99
CA PRO A 55 -14.30 5.12 5.12
C PRO A 55 -13.57 6.43 5.47
N GLY A 56 -14.08 7.22 6.40
CA GLY A 56 -13.57 8.58 6.65
C GLY A 56 -13.77 9.47 5.42
N ASN A 57 -12.70 10.09 4.95
CA ASN A 57 -12.71 10.91 3.74
C ASN A 57 -12.18 10.14 2.50
N LEU A 58 -12.00 8.84 2.60
CA LEU A 58 -11.52 8.02 1.49
C LEU A 58 -12.66 7.66 0.54
N ARG A 59 -12.43 7.81 -0.77
CA ARG A 59 -13.37 7.35 -1.80
C ARG A 59 -13.23 5.85 -1.97
N VAL A 60 -14.31 5.11 -1.90
CA VAL A 60 -14.32 3.66 -2.17
C VAL A 60 -14.70 3.43 -3.62
N LEU A 61 -13.82 2.79 -4.37
CA LEU A 61 -13.94 2.58 -5.80
C LEU A 61 -13.89 1.07 -6.10
N GLN A 62 -14.95 0.54 -6.69
CA GLN A 62 -14.99 -0.86 -7.08
C GLN A 62 -14.25 -1.10 -8.40
N GLY A 63 -13.23 -1.96 -8.38
CA GLY A 63 -12.56 -2.46 -9.56
C GLY A 63 -13.33 -3.58 -10.24
N ARG A 64 -12.97 -3.89 -11.49
CA ARG A 64 -13.52 -5.03 -12.25
C ARG A 64 -12.50 -6.12 -12.51
N ASN A 65 -11.23 -5.81 -12.36
CA ASN A 65 -10.11 -6.71 -12.51
C ASN A 65 -8.94 -6.17 -11.69
N GLU A 66 -8.28 -7.01 -10.93
CA GLU A 66 -7.25 -6.60 -9.95
C GLU A 66 -6.03 -5.98 -10.62
N GLN A 67 -5.55 -6.57 -11.71
CA GLN A 67 -4.43 -6.01 -12.47
C GLN A 67 -4.81 -4.64 -13.06
N GLY A 68 -6.00 -4.55 -13.66
CA GLY A 68 -6.49 -3.31 -14.27
C GLY A 68 -6.62 -2.19 -13.26
N MET A 69 -7.22 -2.43 -12.07
CA MET A 69 -7.35 -1.40 -11.04
C MET A 69 -5.99 -0.94 -10.49
N CYS A 70 -5.02 -1.86 -10.33
CA CYS A 70 -3.67 -1.50 -9.89
C CYS A 70 -2.92 -0.66 -10.94
N HIS A 71 -3.09 -0.94 -12.23
CA HIS A 71 -2.55 -0.10 -13.30
C HIS A 71 -3.21 1.30 -13.33
N VAL A 72 -4.52 1.38 -13.08
CA VAL A 72 -5.20 2.69 -12.93
C VAL A 72 -4.67 3.45 -11.73
N ALA A 73 -4.48 2.80 -10.58
CA ALA A 73 -3.90 3.42 -9.40
C ALA A 73 -2.46 3.92 -9.65
N THR A 74 -1.65 3.12 -10.36
CA THR A 74 -0.29 3.50 -10.77
C THR A 74 -0.31 4.72 -11.71
N ALA A 75 -1.20 4.73 -12.71
CA ALA A 75 -1.36 5.86 -13.61
C ALA A 75 -1.85 7.11 -12.88
N TYR A 76 -2.77 6.97 -11.93
CA TYR A 76 -3.25 8.04 -11.08
C TYR A 76 -2.12 8.67 -10.26
N ALA A 77 -1.28 7.86 -9.61
CA ALA A 77 -0.13 8.35 -8.86
C ALA A 77 0.88 9.09 -9.76
N LYS A 78 1.17 8.53 -10.95
CA LYS A 78 2.04 9.16 -11.95
C LYS A 78 1.49 10.51 -12.42
N GLN A 79 0.21 10.59 -12.76
CA GLN A 79 -0.45 11.81 -13.23
C GLN A 79 -0.50 12.91 -12.17
N ASN A 80 -0.55 12.54 -10.89
CA ASN A 80 -0.52 13.47 -9.77
C ASN A 80 0.92 13.76 -9.26
N GLY A 81 1.96 13.47 -10.05
CA GLY A 81 3.34 13.73 -9.67
C GLY A 81 3.78 12.99 -8.42
N ARG A 82 3.23 11.80 -8.18
CA ARG A 82 3.45 10.94 -7.00
C ARG A 82 3.00 11.55 -5.66
N LYS A 83 2.24 12.66 -5.68
CA LYS A 83 1.71 13.33 -4.48
C LYS A 83 0.38 12.71 -3.98
N LYS A 84 -0.23 11.82 -4.76
CA LYS A 84 -1.51 11.17 -4.44
C LYS A 84 -1.51 9.72 -4.87
N ILE A 85 -2.05 8.84 -4.02
CA ILE A 85 -2.22 7.42 -4.31
C ILE A 85 -3.65 6.97 -4.04
N ILE A 86 -4.00 5.84 -4.65
CA ILE A 86 -5.21 5.07 -4.33
C ILE A 86 -4.75 3.62 -4.07
N PRO A 87 -4.65 3.18 -2.80
CA PRO A 87 -4.39 1.79 -2.47
C PRO A 87 -5.37 0.82 -3.12
N CYS A 88 -4.92 -0.41 -3.39
CA CYS A 88 -5.72 -1.46 -3.99
C CYS A 88 -5.82 -2.66 -3.05
N ALA A 89 -7.02 -3.21 -2.89
CA ALA A 89 -7.25 -4.41 -2.10
C ALA A 89 -7.95 -5.49 -2.92
N SER A 90 -7.57 -6.73 -2.71
CA SER A 90 -8.13 -7.89 -3.42
C SER A 90 -8.32 -9.09 -2.50
N SER A 91 -9.13 -10.04 -2.95
CA SER A 91 -9.28 -11.32 -2.30
C SER A 91 -8.00 -12.16 -2.32
N VAL A 92 -7.98 -13.26 -1.60
CA VAL A 92 -6.89 -14.23 -1.52
C VAL A 92 -6.68 -14.98 -2.84
N GLY A 93 -5.52 -15.59 -3.01
CA GLY A 93 -5.22 -16.50 -4.11
C GLY A 93 -5.24 -15.82 -5.48
N PRO A 94 -6.17 -16.14 -6.39
CA PRO A 94 -6.20 -15.57 -7.74
C PRO A 94 -6.30 -14.06 -7.77
N GLY A 95 -7.08 -13.45 -6.87
CA GLY A 95 -7.20 -12.00 -6.75
C GLY A 95 -5.86 -11.35 -6.40
N ALA A 96 -5.15 -11.90 -5.43
CA ALA A 96 -3.81 -11.48 -5.05
C ALA A 96 -2.83 -11.62 -6.23
N ALA A 97 -2.77 -12.82 -6.84
CA ALA A 97 -1.85 -13.11 -7.94
C ALA A 97 -1.99 -12.13 -9.13
N ASN A 98 -3.22 -11.70 -9.43
CA ASN A 98 -3.49 -10.75 -10.51
C ASN A 98 -2.85 -9.36 -10.30
N MET A 99 -2.47 -8.98 -9.09
CA MET A 99 -1.86 -7.68 -8.83
C MET A 99 -0.33 -7.65 -9.05
N VAL A 100 0.33 -8.82 -9.15
CA VAL A 100 1.80 -8.93 -9.19
C VAL A 100 2.42 -8.15 -10.35
N THR A 101 1.86 -8.27 -11.56
CA THR A 101 2.37 -7.55 -12.74
C THR A 101 2.34 -6.04 -12.56
N ALA A 102 1.26 -5.51 -11.96
CA ALA A 102 1.15 -4.08 -11.72
C ALA A 102 2.14 -3.59 -10.67
N CYS A 103 2.41 -4.39 -9.64
CA CYS A 103 3.44 -4.09 -8.64
C CYS A 103 4.84 -4.05 -9.29
N ALA A 104 5.17 -5.02 -10.14
CA ALA A 104 6.42 -5.01 -10.90
C ALA A 104 6.55 -3.72 -11.75
N THR A 105 5.48 -3.36 -12.47
CA THR A 105 5.45 -2.14 -13.29
C THR A 105 5.64 -0.89 -12.44
N ALA A 106 4.97 -0.77 -11.30
CA ALA A 106 5.11 0.38 -10.40
C ALA A 106 6.54 0.49 -9.86
N THR A 107 7.13 -0.64 -9.46
CA THR A 107 8.49 -0.70 -8.89
C THR A 107 9.57 -0.27 -9.89
N VAL A 108 9.56 -0.80 -11.12
CA VAL A 108 10.59 -0.45 -12.12
C VAL A 108 10.47 0.99 -12.62
N ASN A 109 9.31 1.61 -12.45
CA ASN A 109 9.06 3.00 -12.82
C ASN A 109 9.14 3.98 -11.65
N ASN A 110 9.50 3.53 -10.45
CA ASN A 110 9.53 4.32 -9.22
C ASN A 110 8.22 5.09 -8.98
N ILE A 111 7.08 4.41 -9.09
CA ILE A 111 5.75 4.97 -8.87
C ILE A 111 5.14 4.34 -7.61
N PRO A 112 4.67 5.14 -6.63
CA PRO A 112 4.10 4.61 -5.41
C PRO A 112 2.79 3.86 -5.69
N LEU A 113 2.73 2.61 -5.25
CA LEU A 113 1.55 1.76 -5.29
C LEU A 113 1.46 0.96 -3.99
N LEU A 114 0.36 1.07 -3.26
CA LEU A 114 0.11 0.27 -2.06
C LEU A 114 -0.94 -0.77 -2.37
N VAL A 115 -0.63 -2.04 -2.10
CA VAL A 115 -1.58 -3.15 -2.28
C VAL A 115 -1.78 -3.94 -1.00
N PHE A 116 -3.03 -4.32 -0.76
CA PHE A 116 -3.49 -5.16 0.34
C PHE A 116 -4.15 -6.43 -0.23
N PRO A 117 -3.37 -7.43 -0.63
CA PRO A 117 -3.93 -8.74 -0.93
C PRO A 117 -4.35 -9.44 0.36
N ALA A 118 -5.52 -10.07 0.38
CA ALA A 118 -5.85 -11.02 1.44
C ALA A 118 -4.85 -12.19 1.40
N ASP A 119 -4.58 -12.77 2.57
CA ASP A 119 -3.73 -13.95 2.71
C ASP A 119 -4.50 -15.08 3.40
N THR A 120 -3.90 -16.24 3.49
CA THR A 120 -4.44 -17.38 4.24
C THR A 120 -4.61 -17.03 5.71
N PHE A 121 -5.35 -17.87 6.45
CA PHE A 121 -5.49 -17.68 7.89
C PHE A 121 -4.15 -17.81 8.61
N ALA A 122 -3.81 -16.85 9.47
CA ALA A 122 -2.61 -16.90 10.30
C ALA A 122 -2.65 -18.12 11.26
N SER A 123 -3.84 -18.47 11.74
CA SER A 123 -4.10 -19.65 12.54
C SER A 123 -3.99 -20.98 11.77
N ARG A 124 -3.94 -20.93 10.41
CA ARG A 124 -3.97 -22.08 9.50
C ARG A 124 -5.26 -22.91 9.61
N GLN A 125 -6.34 -22.30 10.07
CA GLN A 125 -7.67 -22.90 10.18
C GLN A 125 -8.70 -21.92 9.59
N PRO A 126 -9.58 -22.30 8.67
CA PRO A 126 -9.69 -23.61 8.01
C PRO A 126 -8.58 -23.89 7.00
N ASP A 127 -8.38 -25.16 6.66
CA ASP A 127 -7.47 -25.62 5.62
C ASP A 127 -8.17 -26.73 4.79
N PRO A 128 -8.34 -26.59 3.46
CA PRO A 128 -7.98 -25.41 2.65
C PRO A 128 -8.96 -24.24 2.83
N VAL A 129 -8.48 -23.03 2.58
CA VAL A 129 -9.30 -21.83 2.44
C VAL A 129 -9.92 -21.79 1.04
N LEU A 130 -11.11 -21.24 0.89
CA LEU A 130 -11.77 -21.08 -0.41
C LEU A 130 -10.87 -20.23 -1.35
N GLN A 131 -10.77 -20.63 -2.62
CA GLN A 131 -9.91 -20.03 -3.67
C GLN A 131 -8.41 -20.06 -3.35
N GLN A 132 -7.99 -20.94 -2.49
CA GLN A 132 -6.59 -21.10 -2.11
C GLN A 132 -5.76 -21.64 -3.29
N LEU A 133 -4.61 -21.02 -3.54
CA LEU A 133 -3.62 -21.47 -4.52
C LEU A 133 -2.35 -22.03 -3.84
N GLU A 134 -2.39 -22.17 -2.53
CA GLU A 134 -1.28 -22.65 -1.71
C GLU A 134 -1.11 -24.15 -1.88
N GLN A 135 0.13 -24.60 -1.75
CA GLN A 135 0.49 -26.00 -1.84
C GLN A 135 0.69 -26.60 -0.45
N SER A 136 0.23 -27.83 -0.25
CA SER A 136 0.33 -28.53 1.03
C SER A 136 1.77 -28.83 1.47
N ASN A 137 2.75 -28.72 0.55
CA ASN A 137 4.16 -28.97 0.86
C ASN A 137 4.84 -27.80 1.62
N SER A 138 4.20 -26.63 1.73
CA SER A 138 4.77 -25.48 2.42
C SER A 138 3.68 -24.59 3.00
N LEU A 139 3.35 -24.80 4.27
CA LEU A 139 2.34 -24.01 4.99
C LEU A 139 2.76 -22.57 5.29
N SER A 140 4.05 -22.25 5.12
CA SER A 140 4.58 -20.90 5.32
C SER A 140 4.67 -20.07 4.05
N THR A 141 4.48 -20.70 2.88
CA THR A 141 4.51 -20.04 1.57
C THR A 141 3.11 -19.90 1.03
N THR A 142 2.69 -18.68 0.73
CA THR A 142 1.38 -18.38 0.15
C THR A 142 1.55 -17.68 -1.19
N THR A 143 0.46 -17.47 -1.93
CA THR A 143 0.46 -16.70 -3.18
C THR A 143 1.11 -15.32 -3.00
N ASN A 144 0.96 -14.72 -1.83
CA ASN A 144 1.50 -13.38 -1.54
C ASN A 144 3.05 -13.34 -1.46
N ASP A 145 3.72 -14.48 -1.37
CA ASP A 145 5.18 -14.53 -1.47
C ASP A 145 5.69 -14.14 -2.87
N ALA A 146 4.85 -14.22 -3.90
CA ALA A 146 5.17 -13.75 -5.24
C ALA A 146 5.38 -12.22 -5.36
N PHE A 147 4.92 -11.45 -4.39
CA PHE A 147 5.17 -10.00 -4.34
C PHE A 147 6.58 -9.64 -3.87
N LYS A 148 7.27 -10.52 -3.14
CA LYS A 148 8.60 -10.24 -2.58
C LYS A 148 9.61 -9.74 -3.62
N PRO A 149 9.77 -10.38 -4.80
CA PRO A 149 10.74 -9.94 -5.79
C PRO A 149 10.32 -8.71 -6.59
N VAL A 150 9.06 -8.28 -6.51
CA VAL A 150 8.52 -7.20 -7.34
C VAL A 150 8.12 -5.95 -6.56
N CYS A 151 8.17 -5.99 -5.23
CA CYS A 151 7.85 -4.86 -4.37
C CYS A 151 9.10 -4.29 -3.69
N LYS A 152 9.13 -2.98 -3.45
CA LYS A 152 10.16 -2.30 -2.65
C LYS A 152 9.97 -2.55 -1.15
N TYR A 153 8.75 -2.83 -0.73
CA TYR A 153 8.40 -3.26 0.62
C TYR A 153 7.36 -4.36 0.57
N TRP A 154 7.55 -5.38 1.37
CA TRP A 154 6.63 -6.49 1.54
C TRP A 154 6.54 -6.90 3.01
N ASP A 155 5.31 -7.11 3.49
CA ASP A 155 5.06 -7.64 4.82
C ASP A 155 3.79 -8.51 4.82
N ARG A 156 3.66 -9.38 5.84
CA ARG A 156 2.48 -10.20 6.11
C ARG A 156 2.01 -9.98 7.53
N VAL A 157 0.80 -9.51 7.68
CA VAL A 157 0.18 -9.22 8.99
C VAL A 157 -0.45 -10.49 9.52
N THR A 158 0.24 -11.13 10.47
CA THR A 158 -0.20 -12.37 11.14
C THR A 158 -0.65 -12.12 12.58
N ARG A 159 -0.58 -10.88 13.06
CA ARG A 159 -1.06 -10.41 14.37
C ARG A 159 -1.48 -8.96 14.26
N PRO A 160 -2.50 -8.52 15.03
CA PRO A 160 -3.03 -7.16 14.91
C PRO A 160 -1.98 -6.05 15.06
N GLU A 161 -1.06 -6.19 16.00
CA GLU A 161 -0.03 -5.18 16.26
C GLU A 161 0.96 -4.98 15.11
N HIS A 162 1.15 -5.98 14.24
CA HIS A 162 2.07 -5.88 13.10
C HIS A 162 1.69 -4.78 12.12
N ILE A 163 0.38 -4.47 12.01
CA ILE A 163 -0.08 -3.46 11.06
C ILE A 163 0.53 -2.07 11.30
N MET A 164 0.85 -1.74 12.55
CA MET A 164 1.43 -0.44 12.87
C MET A 164 2.80 -0.25 12.20
N THR A 165 3.68 -1.25 12.34
CA THR A 165 5.02 -1.22 11.73
C THR A 165 4.95 -1.34 10.22
N ALA A 166 4.07 -2.21 9.72
CA ALA A 166 3.88 -2.43 8.29
C ALA A 166 3.44 -1.13 7.56
N LEU A 167 2.44 -0.42 8.08
CA LEU A 167 1.96 0.83 7.49
C LEU A 167 3.01 1.95 7.56
N ILE A 168 3.72 2.10 8.68
CA ILE A 168 4.78 3.11 8.82
C ILE A 168 5.91 2.86 7.80
N ASN A 169 6.35 1.61 7.66
CA ASN A 169 7.39 1.26 6.68
C ASN A 169 6.91 1.43 5.24
N ALA A 170 5.67 1.04 4.94
CA ALA A 170 5.10 1.27 3.62
C ALA A 170 5.06 2.78 3.29
N MET A 171 4.60 3.64 4.21
CA MET A 171 4.60 5.09 4.00
C MET A 171 6.00 5.63 3.75
N ARG A 172 7.02 5.17 4.48
CA ARG A 172 8.42 5.56 4.26
C ARG A 172 8.88 5.27 2.83
N VAL A 173 8.53 4.12 2.29
CA VAL A 173 8.88 3.75 0.90
C VAL A 173 8.04 4.51 -0.12
N LEU A 174 6.72 4.60 0.09
CA LEU A 174 5.80 5.26 -0.85
C LEU A 174 6.08 6.76 -1.00
N THR A 175 6.62 7.40 0.03
CA THR A 175 6.94 8.84 0.03
C THR A 175 8.42 9.14 -0.23
N ASP A 176 9.23 8.11 -0.50
CA ASP A 176 10.64 8.31 -0.88
C ASP A 176 10.74 8.94 -2.28
N PRO A 177 11.46 10.06 -2.46
CA PRO A 177 11.55 10.74 -3.75
C PRO A 177 12.32 9.97 -4.82
N ALA A 178 13.26 9.12 -4.43
CA ALA A 178 14.17 8.40 -5.34
C ALA A 178 13.79 6.92 -5.48
N GLU A 179 13.52 6.25 -4.36
CA GLU A 179 13.39 4.79 -4.29
C GLU A 179 11.96 4.29 -4.10
N THR A 180 10.95 5.14 -4.32
CA THR A 180 9.55 4.73 -4.22
C THR A 180 9.21 3.61 -5.23
N GLY A 181 8.18 2.84 -4.93
CA GLY A 181 7.69 1.75 -5.76
C GLY A 181 6.48 1.07 -5.13
N ALA A 182 6.21 -0.16 -5.55
CA ALA A 182 5.13 -0.93 -4.96
C ALA A 182 5.46 -1.37 -3.53
N CYS A 183 4.45 -1.27 -2.66
CA CYS A 183 4.44 -1.82 -1.31
C CYS A 183 3.29 -2.81 -1.19
N CYS A 184 3.56 -4.00 -0.69
CA CYS A 184 2.56 -5.04 -0.46
C CYS A 184 2.47 -5.37 1.03
N ILE A 185 1.25 -5.30 1.58
CA ILE A 185 0.95 -5.74 2.94
C ILE A 185 -0.12 -6.84 2.84
N GLY A 186 0.30 -8.09 2.95
CA GLY A 186 -0.61 -9.24 2.97
C GLY A 186 -1.41 -9.29 4.26
N LEU A 187 -2.73 -9.37 4.15
CA LEU A 187 -3.65 -9.39 5.28
C LEU A 187 -4.19 -10.80 5.49
N CYS A 188 -3.81 -11.47 6.58
CA CYS A 188 -4.41 -12.74 6.95
C CYS A 188 -5.89 -12.54 7.27
N GLN A 189 -6.76 -13.38 6.70
CA GLN A 189 -8.22 -13.23 6.74
C GLN A 189 -8.79 -13.20 8.17
N ASP A 190 -8.25 -13.99 9.06
CA ASP A 190 -8.65 -14.02 10.48
C ASP A 190 -8.16 -12.78 11.24
N VAL A 191 -6.98 -12.27 10.89
CA VAL A 191 -6.35 -11.14 11.58
C VAL A 191 -6.97 -9.79 11.22
N GLU A 192 -7.43 -9.59 9.98
CA GLU A 192 -8.02 -8.30 9.61
C GLU A 192 -9.27 -7.92 10.40
N GLY A 193 -10.02 -8.92 10.88
CA GLY A 193 -11.17 -8.76 11.77
C GLY A 193 -10.84 -8.73 13.26
N GLU A 194 -9.62 -9.05 13.67
CA GLU A 194 -9.24 -9.05 15.08
C GLU A 194 -9.18 -7.63 15.64
N SER A 195 -9.67 -7.47 16.87
CA SER A 195 -9.64 -6.19 17.59
C SER A 195 -8.38 -6.06 18.44
N PHE A 196 -7.78 -4.87 18.41
CA PHE A 196 -6.61 -4.53 19.22
C PHE A 196 -6.74 -3.12 19.82
N ASP A 197 -6.06 -2.86 20.93
CA ASP A 197 -6.04 -1.56 21.59
C ASP A 197 -4.89 -0.70 21.00
N PHE A 198 -5.17 -0.05 19.87
CA PHE A 198 -4.20 0.78 19.16
C PHE A 198 -3.96 2.10 19.91
N PRO A 199 -2.71 2.58 20.04
CA PRO A 199 -2.44 3.89 20.63
C PRO A 199 -3.02 5.02 19.77
N GLU A 200 -3.67 6.02 20.40
CA GLU A 200 -4.33 7.13 19.67
C GLU A 200 -3.38 7.89 18.75
N TYR A 201 -2.11 8.08 19.17
CA TYR A 201 -1.10 8.80 18.38
C TYR A 201 -0.80 8.13 17.02
N PHE A 202 -1.10 6.84 16.88
CA PHE A 202 -0.92 6.12 15.62
C PHE A 202 -1.81 6.68 14.51
N PHE A 203 -2.96 7.24 14.86
CA PHE A 203 -3.95 7.77 13.95
C PHE A 203 -3.87 9.30 13.76
N GLU A 204 -2.93 9.97 14.39
CA GLU A 204 -2.73 11.40 14.18
C GLU A 204 -2.33 11.70 12.73
N LYS A 205 -2.72 12.88 12.26
CA LYS A 205 -2.31 13.37 10.94
C LYS A 205 -0.78 13.36 10.81
N ARG A 206 -0.29 12.74 9.74
CA ARG A 206 1.13 12.68 9.40
C ARG A 206 1.40 13.38 8.09
N VAL A 207 2.36 14.28 8.07
CA VAL A 207 2.79 14.98 6.87
C VAL A 207 4.21 14.51 6.52
N HIS A 208 4.32 13.75 5.44
CA HIS A 208 5.60 13.25 4.93
C HIS A 208 6.23 14.33 4.04
N ARG A 209 7.38 14.84 4.46
CA ARG A 209 8.07 15.87 3.68
C ARG A 209 8.88 15.24 2.56
N ILE A 210 8.53 15.54 1.32
CA ILE A 210 9.27 15.14 0.13
C ILE A 210 10.24 16.27 -0.22
N THR A 211 11.54 16.01 -0.08
CA THR A 211 12.59 16.97 -0.42
C THR A 211 13.14 16.65 -1.79
N ARG A 212 13.39 17.69 -2.60
CA ARG A 212 14.11 17.54 -3.86
C ARG A 212 15.60 17.63 -3.59
N PRO A 213 16.44 16.79 -4.22
CA PRO A 213 17.87 17.02 -4.22
C PRO A 213 18.18 18.37 -4.87
N VAL A 214 19.09 19.12 -4.29
CA VAL A 214 19.59 20.37 -4.88
C VAL A 214 20.80 20.00 -5.69
N ALA A 215 20.81 20.40 -6.99
CA ALA A 215 21.97 20.22 -7.84
C ALA A 215 23.13 21.08 -7.32
N VAL A 216 24.34 20.53 -7.31
CA VAL A 216 25.54 21.28 -6.97
C VAL A 216 25.99 22.12 -8.16
N GLU A 217 26.70 23.20 -7.90
CA GLU A 217 27.07 24.19 -8.94
C GLU A 217 27.91 23.56 -10.06
N GLU A 218 28.84 22.67 -9.74
CA GLU A 218 29.66 21.92 -10.69
C GLU A 218 28.80 21.07 -11.68
N GLU A 219 27.74 20.39 -11.19
CA GLU A 219 26.82 19.64 -12.06
C GLU A 219 26.05 20.57 -13.02
N ILE A 220 25.65 21.75 -12.52
CA ILE A 220 24.95 22.77 -13.34
C ILE A 220 25.84 23.28 -14.43
N GLU A 221 27.11 23.58 -14.11
CA GLU A 221 28.11 24.05 -15.09
C GLU A 221 28.40 22.98 -16.15
N ASP A 222 28.56 21.73 -15.76
CA ASP A 222 28.76 20.61 -16.68
C ASP A 222 27.59 20.43 -17.64
N ILE A 223 26.36 20.46 -17.13
CA ILE A 223 25.14 20.38 -17.95
C ILE A 223 25.07 21.58 -18.91
N ALA A 224 25.34 22.79 -18.44
CA ALA A 224 25.33 23.99 -19.26
C ALA A 224 26.38 23.91 -20.41
N ASN A 225 27.59 23.40 -20.12
CA ASN A 225 28.63 23.18 -21.10
C ASN A 225 28.22 22.14 -22.16
N VAL A 226 27.58 21.04 -21.75
CA VAL A 226 27.06 20.02 -22.69
C VAL A 226 26.02 20.62 -23.61
N ILE A 227 25.08 21.41 -23.07
CA ILE A 227 24.00 22.05 -23.84
C ILE A 227 24.61 23.08 -24.81
N ALA A 228 25.54 23.93 -24.35
CA ALA A 228 26.17 24.99 -25.17
C ALA A 228 26.97 24.42 -26.35
N ASN A 229 27.57 23.24 -26.16
CA ASN A 229 28.40 22.59 -27.19
C ASN A 229 27.63 21.58 -28.06
N ALA A 230 26.33 21.37 -27.81
CA ALA A 230 25.50 20.44 -28.58
C ALA A 230 25.33 20.95 -30.02
N LYS A 231 25.60 20.08 -31.00
CA LYS A 231 25.50 20.40 -32.42
C LYS A 231 24.15 20.06 -33.03
N LYS A 232 23.32 19.29 -32.35
CA LYS A 232 21.92 18.96 -32.62
C LYS A 232 21.32 18.20 -31.43
#